data_5d6ed12e372f2ad0871dc80ac301e5d3
#
_entry.id   5d6ed12e372f2ad0871dc80ac301e5d3
#
_cell.length_a   1.000
_cell.length_b   1.000
_cell.length_c   1.000
_cell.angle_alpha   90.00
_cell.angle_beta   90.00
_cell.angle_gamma   90.00
#
_symmetry.space_group_name_H-M   'P 1'
#
loop_
_entity.id
_entity.type
_entity.pdbx_description
1 polymer ?
#
loop_
_entity_poly.entity_id
_entity_poly.type
_entity_poly.pdbx_seq_one_letter_code
_entity_poly.pdbx_strand_id
1 'polypeptide(L)'
;MTEQRFGLSVATIDKIHGVLAQHPNVQRAVIYGSRAKGNFKPGSDIDLTLFAAEGKDISHRELADILDEVDDLLLPYTLDLSAFEHLNHDKLREHIERVGVVFYQRDSGAAR
;
A
#
# COMPACT_ATOMS: atom_id res chain seq x y z
N MET A 1 19.88 -3.30 -15.62
CA MET A 1 19.18 -2.02 -15.47
C MET A 1 18.09 -2.16 -14.44
N THR A 2 17.99 -1.22 -13.52
CA THR A 2 17.00 -1.30 -12.45
C THR A 2 15.74 -0.57 -12.86
N GLU A 3 14.62 -1.28 -12.86
CA GLU A 3 13.33 -0.68 -13.09
C GLU A 3 12.84 -0.01 -11.82
N GLN A 4 12.14 1.12 -11.97
CA GLN A 4 11.57 1.82 -10.84
C GLN A 4 10.11 2.15 -11.12
N ARG A 5 9.30 2.07 -10.10
CA ARG A 5 7.92 2.54 -10.13
C ARG A 5 7.71 3.43 -8.92
N PHE A 6 7.01 4.54 -9.10
CA PHE A 6 6.72 5.46 -8.00
C PHE A 6 8.00 5.99 -7.34
N GLY A 7 9.12 5.99 -8.08
CA GLY A 7 10.40 6.37 -7.51
C GLY A 7 11.00 5.33 -6.57
N LEU A 8 10.50 4.10 -6.62
CA LEU A 8 10.96 3.00 -5.77
C LEU A 8 11.56 1.91 -6.64
N SER A 9 12.66 1.31 -6.16
CA SER A 9 13.28 0.20 -6.88
C SER A 9 12.38 -1.03 -6.85
N VAL A 10 12.58 -1.91 -7.80
CA VAL A 10 11.88 -3.20 -7.82
C VAL A 10 12.12 -3.95 -6.52
N ALA A 11 13.34 -3.92 -6.00
CA ALA A 11 13.66 -4.61 -4.74
C ALA A 11 12.83 -4.08 -3.58
N THR A 12 12.69 -2.75 -3.48
CA THR A 12 11.87 -2.13 -2.43
C THR A 12 10.42 -2.56 -2.56
N ILE A 13 9.88 -2.48 -3.78
CA ILE A 13 8.49 -2.86 -4.04
C ILE A 13 8.26 -4.33 -3.68
N ASP A 14 9.18 -5.21 -4.08
CA ASP A 14 9.06 -6.64 -3.80
C ASP A 14 9.08 -6.93 -2.30
N LYS A 15 9.89 -6.21 -1.54
CA LYS A 15 9.95 -6.40 -0.09
C LYS A 15 8.63 -6.02 0.56
N ILE A 16 8.04 -4.90 0.15
CA ILE A 16 6.74 -4.48 0.69
C ILE A 16 5.65 -5.45 0.26
N HIS A 17 5.67 -5.88 -1.01
CA HIS A 17 4.74 -6.91 -1.48
C HIS A 17 4.81 -8.17 -0.63
N GLY A 18 6.03 -8.58 -0.25
CA GLY A 18 6.22 -9.76 0.58
C GLY A 18 5.55 -9.65 1.94
N VAL A 19 5.61 -8.46 2.54
CA VAL A 19 4.90 -8.22 3.80
C VAL A 19 3.40 -8.31 3.60
N LEU A 20 2.87 -7.60 2.59
CA LEU A 20 1.43 -7.60 2.35
C LEU A 20 0.90 -8.99 2.03
N ALA A 21 1.70 -9.80 1.33
CA ALA A 21 1.29 -11.15 0.98
C ALA A 21 1.10 -12.06 2.19
N GLN A 22 1.73 -11.74 3.32
CA GLN A 22 1.58 -12.51 4.55
C GLN A 22 0.26 -12.22 5.28
N HIS A 23 -0.49 -11.22 4.82
CA HIS A 23 -1.73 -10.80 5.47
C HIS A 23 -2.92 -11.11 4.58
N PRO A 24 -3.57 -12.27 4.75
CA PRO A 24 -4.65 -12.69 3.83
C PRO A 24 -5.86 -11.76 3.83
N ASN A 25 -6.03 -10.94 4.87
CA ASN A 25 -7.12 -9.96 4.87
C ASN A 25 -6.90 -8.82 3.88
N VAL A 26 -5.66 -8.64 3.42
CA VAL A 26 -5.33 -7.56 2.47
C VAL A 26 -5.53 -8.09 1.05
N GLN A 27 -6.52 -7.54 0.36
CA GLN A 27 -6.78 -7.91 -1.03
C GLN A 27 -5.96 -7.05 -1.99
N ARG A 28 -5.84 -5.77 -1.67
CA ARG A 28 -5.23 -4.81 -2.58
C ARG A 28 -4.64 -3.65 -1.79
N ALA A 29 -3.56 -3.09 -2.29
CA ALA A 29 -2.99 -1.85 -1.77
C ALA A 29 -2.94 -0.84 -2.91
N VAL A 30 -3.35 0.38 -2.62
CA VAL A 30 -3.35 1.47 -3.60
C VAL A 30 -2.41 2.55 -3.10
N ILE A 31 -1.48 2.97 -3.95
CA ILE A 31 -0.59 4.07 -3.66
C ILE A 31 -1.24 5.35 -4.18
N TYR A 32 -1.14 6.42 -3.40
CA TYR A 32 -1.70 7.71 -3.78
C TYR A 32 -0.71 8.81 -3.35
N GLY A 33 -1.11 10.07 -3.49
CA GLY A 33 -0.24 11.17 -3.13
C GLY A 33 0.83 11.44 -4.17
N SER A 34 1.94 12.04 -3.74
CA SER A 34 2.95 12.52 -4.67
C SER A 34 3.61 11.41 -5.49
N ARG A 35 3.83 10.24 -4.90
CA ARG A 35 4.47 9.16 -5.65
C ARG A 35 3.59 8.60 -6.76
N ALA A 36 2.27 8.56 -6.51
CA ALA A 36 1.33 8.13 -7.54
C ALA A 36 1.24 9.15 -8.68
N LYS A 37 1.31 10.43 -8.32
CA LYS A 37 1.23 11.52 -9.30
C LYS A 37 2.52 11.73 -10.09
N GLY A 38 3.64 11.26 -9.56
CA GLY A 38 4.94 11.44 -10.20
C GLY A 38 5.66 12.73 -9.82
N ASN A 39 5.10 13.53 -8.92
CA ASN A 39 5.74 14.78 -8.49
C ASN A 39 6.38 14.66 -7.11
N PHE A 40 6.80 13.47 -6.76
CA PHE A 40 7.47 13.22 -5.49
C PHE A 40 8.90 13.74 -5.49
N LYS A 41 9.44 13.90 -4.28
CA LYS A 41 10.84 14.23 -4.06
C LYS A 41 11.54 13.02 -3.45
N PRO A 42 12.88 12.93 -3.56
CA PRO A 42 13.60 11.89 -2.85
C PRO A 42 13.23 11.93 -1.37
N GLY A 43 12.90 10.80 -0.79
CA GLY A 43 12.51 10.74 0.60
C GLY A 43 11.04 11.02 0.88
N SER A 44 10.24 11.30 -0.15
CA SER A 44 8.80 11.45 0.05
C SER A 44 8.21 10.20 0.67
N ASP A 45 7.19 10.38 1.52
CA ASP A 45 6.49 9.27 2.16
C ASP A 45 5.82 8.38 1.11
N ILE A 46 5.66 7.12 1.45
CA ILE A 46 4.89 6.18 0.65
C ILE A 46 3.49 6.14 1.24
N ASP A 47 2.51 6.65 0.49
CA ASP A 47 1.12 6.70 0.96
C ASP A 47 0.36 5.51 0.39
N LEU A 48 0.01 4.55 1.24
CA LEU A 48 -0.74 3.37 0.84
C LEU A 48 -2.04 3.27 1.62
N THR A 49 -3.11 2.88 0.93
CA THR A 49 -4.34 2.48 1.61
C THR A 49 -4.66 1.05 1.19
N LEU A 50 -5.11 0.26 2.17
CA LEU A 50 -5.37 -1.16 1.96
C LEU A 50 -6.85 -1.41 1.82
N PHE A 51 -7.19 -2.30 0.89
CA PHE A 51 -8.58 -2.76 0.71
C PHE A 51 -8.66 -4.18 1.23
N ALA A 52 -9.64 -4.43 2.06
CA ALA A 52 -9.83 -5.75 2.67
C ALA A 52 -10.41 -6.73 1.66
N ALA A 53 -10.06 -8.00 1.82
CA ALA A 53 -10.68 -9.07 1.06
C ALA A 53 -12.16 -9.15 1.38
N GLU A 54 -12.94 -9.68 0.46
CA GLU A 54 -14.39 -9.79 0.62
C GLU A 54 -14.74 -10.50 1.92
N GLY A 55 -15.62 -9.89 2.70
CA GLY A 55 -16.05 -10.45 3.99
C GLY A 55 -15.02 -10.33 5.10
N LYS A 56 -13.92 -9.62 4.85
CA LYS A 56 -12.86 -9.46 5.84
C LYS A 56 -12.72 -7.99 6.24
N ASP A 57 -11.94 -7.77 7.29
CA ASP A 57 -11.68 -6.44 7.78
C ASP A 57 -10.19 -6.33 8.12
N ILE A 58 -9.64 -5.14 7.97
CA ILE A 58 -8.26 -4.87 8.36
C ILE A 58 -8.33 -3.99 9.60
N SER A 59 -8.03 -4.58 10.75
CA SER A 59 -8.13 -3.88 12.03
C SER A 59 -6.96 -2.92 12.21
N HIS A 60 -7.09 -2.02 13.19
CA HIS A 60 -5.97 -1.16 13.59
C HIS A 60 -4.77 -1.97 14.03
N ARG A 61 -5.02 -3.09 14.68
CA ARG A 61 -3.93 -3.98 15.12
C ARG A 61 -3.18 -4.53 13.93
N GLU A 62 -3.91 -4.95 12.90
CA GLU A 62 -3.28 -5.48 11.71
C GLU A 62 -2.49 -4.40 10.97
N LEU A 63 -3.01 -3.18 10.91
CA LEU A 63 -2.25 -2.07 10.33
C LEU A 63 -0.93 -1.84 11.07
N ALA A 64 -0.99 -1.88 12.40
CA ALA A 64 0.21 -1.72 13.21
C ALA A 64 1.22 -2.84 12.97
N ASP A 65 0.73 -4.07 12.86
CA ASP A 65 1.59 -5.21 12.59
C ASP A 65 2.29 -5.08 11.24
N ILE A 66 1.54 -4.65 10.23
CA ILE A 66 2.11 -4.44 8.89
C ILE A 66 3.17 -3.34 8.93
N LEU A 67 2.88 -2.24 9.61
CA LEU A 67 3.84 -1.16 9.74
C LEU A 67 5.13 -1.63 10.42
N ASP A 68 5.01 -2.43 11.49
CA ASP A 68 6.17 -2.96 12.17
C ASP A 68 6.99 -3.87 11.26
N GLU A 69 6.32 -4.69 10.47
CA GLU A 69 7.00 -5.60 9.57
C GLU A 69 7.72 -4.85 8.45
N VAL A 70 7.11 -3.78 7.94
CA VAL A 70 7.75 -2.95 6.94
C VAL A 70 8.93 -2.19 7.55
N ASP A 71 8.77 -1.73 8.79
CA ASP A 71 9.84 -1.04 9.49
C ASP A 71 11.07 -1.94 9.66
N ASP A 72 10.85 -3.22 9.88
CA ASP A 72 11.94 -4.19 10.01
C ASP A 72 12.71 -4.40 8.70
N LEU A 73 12.17 -3.96 7.58
CA LEU A 73 12.87 -4.02 6.31
C LEU A 73 13.96 -2.96 6.19
N LEU A 74 13.98 -2.00 7.10
CA LEU A 74 14.98 -0.93 7.17
C LEU A 74 15.07 -0.13 5.86
N LEU A 75 13.91 0.16 5.27
CA LEU A 75 13.86 0.97 4.06
C LEU A 75 14.02 2.45 4.42
N PRO A 76 14.62 3.25 3.53
CA PRO A 76 14.83 4.67 3.80
C PRO A 76 13.57 5.51 3.52
N TYR A 77 12.41 4.97 3.76
CA TYR A 77 11.12 5.63 3.50
C TYR A 77 10.20 5.47 4.68
N THR A 78 9.35 6.46 4.89
CA THR A 78 8.25 6.38 5.85
C THR A 78 7.01 5.90 5.11
N LEU A 79 6.32 4.91 5.68
CA LEU A 79 5.08 4.39 5.12
C LEU A 79 3.90 4.97 5.89
N ASP A 80 2.99 5.63 5.16
CA ASP A 80 1.71 6.09 5.70
C ASP A 80 0.66 5.07 5.27
N LEU A 81 0.09 4.35 6.22
CA LEU A 81 -0.76 3.21 5.94
C LEU A 81 -2.15 3.38 6.55
N SER A 82 -3.16 3.09 5.76
CA SER A 82 -4.55 3.14 6.23
C SER A 82 -5.34 1.98 5.66
N ALA A 83 -6.51 1.75 6.23
CA ALA A 83 -7.49 0.82 5.68
C ALA A 83 -8.59 1.66 5.02
N PHE A 84 -8.79 1.47 3.73
CA PHE A 84 -9.71 2.32 2.96
C PHE A 84 -11.13 2.28 3.53
N GLU A 85 -11.59 1.09 3.94
CA GLU A 85 -12.94 0.92 4.46
C GLU A 85 -13.18 1.67 5.77
N HIS A 86 -12.10 2.04 6.47
CA HIS A 86 -12.20 2.77 7.73
C HIS A 86 -11.95 4.27 7.60
N LEU A 87 -11.69 4.75 6.39
CA LEU A 87 -11.48 6.18 6.19
C LEU A 87 -12.82 6.90 6.28
N ASN A 88 -12.91 7.91 7.15
CA ASN A 88 -14.11 8.70 7.35
C ASN A 88 -14.08 10.04 6.62
N HIS A 89 -13.06 10.26 5.82
CA HIS A 89 -12.85 11.54 5.14
C HIS A 89 -13.22 11.41 3.68
N ASP A 90 -14.39 11.91 3.31
CA ASP A 90 -14.94 11.71 1.96
C ASP A 90 -14.03 12.25 0.86
N LYS A 91 -13.44 13.41 1.10
CA LYS A 91 -12.56 14.01 0.10
C LYS A 91 -11.30 13.19 -0.11
N LEU A 92 -10.78 12.59 0.93
CA LEU A 92 -9.61 11.74 0.82
C LEU A 92 -9.96 10.46 0.07
N ARG A 93 -11.10 9.85 0.37
CA ARG A 93 -11.55 8.65 -0.35
C ARG A 93 -11.71 8.95 -1.84
N GLU A 94 -12.33 10.08 -2.16
CA GLU A 94 -12.50 10.50 -3.55
C GLU A 94 -11.16 10.73 -4.24
N HIS A 95 -10.23 11.38 -3.53
CA HIS A 95 -8.90 11.63 -4.06
C HIS A 95 -8.18 10.31 -4.38
N ILE A 96 -8.25 9.35 -3.46
CA ILE A 96 -7.64 8.04 -3.66
C ILE A 96 -8.24 7.34 -4.88
N GLU A 97 -9.57 7.38 -5.00
CA GLU A 97 -10.25 6.74 -6.14
C GLU A 97 -9.87 7.38 -7.46
N ARG A 98 -9.63 8.70 -7.45
CA ARG A 98 -9.32 9.42 -8.67
C ARG A 98 -7.86 9.29 -9.10
N VAL A 99 -6.93 9.36 -8.15
CA VAL A 99 -5.50 9.41 -8.47
C VAL A 99 -4.72 8.20 -8.02
N GLY A 100 -5.34 7.31 -7.25
CA GLY A 100 -4.64 6.14 -6.75
C GLY A 100 -4.27 5.16 -7.86
N VAL A 101 -3.17 4.46 -7.64
CA VAL A 101 -2.68 3.45 -8.58
C VAL A 101 -2.48 2.17 -7.79
N VAL A 102 -2.86 1.04 -8.36
CA VAL A 102 -2.68 -0.24 -7.67
C VAL A 102 -1.19 -0.49 -7.46
N PHE A 103 -0.83 -0.69 -6.20
CA PHE A 103 0.54 -0.99 -5.80
C PHE A 103 0.73 -2.49 -5.61
N TYR A 104 -0.28 -3.15 -5.05
CA TYR A 104 -0.27 -4.59 -4.77
C TYR A 104 -1.67 -5.12 -4.98
N GLN A 105 -1.77 -6.28 -5.59
CA GLN A 105 -3.05 -6.93 -5.82
C GLN A 105 -2.84 -8.42 -5.56
N ARG A 106 -3.62 -8.94 -4.61
CA ARG A 106 -3.59 -10.38 -4.33
C ARG A 106 -4.32 -11.10 -5.45
N ASP A 107 -3.70 -12.14 -5.95
CA ASP A 107 -4.37 -13.01 -6.90
C ASP A 107 -5.51 -13.70 -6.14
N SER A 108 -6.74 -13.50 -6.59
CA SER A 108 -7.90 -14.02 -5.89
C SER A 108 -7.94 -15.54 -5.87
N GLY A 109 -7.32 -16.17 -6.83
CA GLY A 109 -7.43 -17.60 -6.97
C GLY A 109 -8.81 -18.06 -7.41
N ALA A 110 -9.82 -17.22 -7.24
CA ALA A 110 -11.18 -17.60 -7.58
C ALA A 110 -11.37 -17.82 -9.07
N ALA A 111 -10.54 -17.21 -9.85
CA ALA A 111 -10.61 -17.35 -11.28
C ALA A 111 -10.06 -18.68 -11.80
N ARG A 112 -9.58 -19.52 -10.92
CA ARG A 112 -9.00 -20.81 -11.31
C ARG A 112 -10.08 -21.82 -11.54
#